data_475c403377ab6c430c08e288e0435838
#
_entry.id   475c403377ab6c430c08e288e0435838
#
_cell.length_a   1.000
_cell.length_b   1.000
_cell.length_c   1.000
_cell.angle_alpha   90.00
_cell.angle_beta   90.00
_cell.angle_gamma   90.00
#
_symmetry.space_group_name_H-M   'P 1'
#
loop_
_entity.id
_entity.type
_entity.pdbx_description
1 polymer ?
#
loop_
_entity_poly.entity_id
_entity_poly.type
_entity_poly.pdbx_seq_one_letter_code
_entity_poly.pdbx_strand_id
1 'polypeptide(L)'
;MEYARQKYLNMLIERKWNGLVKIVTGARRVGKSYLMNELFYQSLRSDGVPADHIIRFSFDSDEDIDLLSPYYPEQETKIYTKKNVYVVNAAKFRAYIRDHTNDTDQFYLLLDEVQLLENFTGTLNSYLRLKNFDLYVTGSNSHFLSTDIATEFRGRGSEIHMLPLTFREYCENVPADRVQSAWGTYLIYGGIPIVAQMQTETEKTTYLKNLCSETYLKDIVNRNDIRKTQELSDTFDMFASMIGSPVNMLKLANTFHSMHHKEINAGTLAKFEELMENAYLISKAKKYSIKGKKYIDQPFKLYFEDTGVRNARLNFRQIEETHLMENVIYNELRARGFNVDVGEMDVNVPTVRTDANGKTIYARKALEIDFVATLGSRKYYIQSALSIADEEKEYQEKRSLYAIDDSFKKIVVTKNGMPVTRDEKGITTMDLFTFLLDENSLEL
;
A
#
# COMPACT_ATOMS: atom_id res chain seq x y z
N MET A 1 4.01 -1.48 -23.14
CA MET A 1 2.58 -1.39 -22.79
C MET A 1 2.46 -0.36 -21.68
N GLU A 2 1.50 0.53 -21.77
CA GLU A 2 1.25 1.55 -20.76
C GLU A 2 0.03 1.14 -19.93
N TYR A 3 0.05 1.49 -18.65
CA TYR A 3 -1.10 1.31 -17.76
C TYR A 3 -1.69 2.68 -17.48
N ALA A 4 -3.00 2.82 -17.68
CA ALA A 4 -3.68 4.11 -17.60
C ALA A 4 -3.69 4.71 -16.18
N ARG A 5 -3.62 3.87 -15.14
CA ARG A 5 -3.68 4.31 -13.73
C ARG A 5 -4.81 5.32 -13.48
N GLN A 6 -5.92 5.15 -14.19
CA GLN A 6 -6.99 6.14 -14.32
C GLN A 6 -7.51 6.64 -12.98
N LYS A 7 -7.61 5.77 -12.00
CA LYS A 7 -8.05 6.13 -10.66
C LYS A 7 -7.15 7.19 -10.02
N TYR A 8 -5.83 6.97 -10.04
CA TYR A 8 -4.87 7.90 -9.46
C TYR A 8 -4.77 9.19 -10.27
N LEU A 9 -4.87 9.10 -11.59
CA LEU A 9 -4.93 10.26 -12.46
C LEU A 9 -6.17 11.12 -12.14
N ASN A 10 -7.35 10.52 -11.99
CA ASN A 10 -8.56 11.22 -11.59
C ASN A 10 -8.41 11.90 -10.22
N MET A 11 -7.77 11.22 -9.25
CA MET A 11 -7.51 11.81 -7.93
C MET A 11 -6.60 13.05 -7.99
N LEU A 12 -5.63 13.11 -8.92
CA LEU A 12 -4.82 14.31 -9.15
C LEU A 12 -5.65 15.42 -9.79
N ILE A 13 -6.46 15.09 -10.79
CA ILE A 13 -7.34 16.04 -11.52
C ILE A 13 -8.37 16.67 -10.58
N GLU A 14 -9.07 15.86 -9.78
CA GLU A 14 -10.10 16.32 -8.84
C GLU A 14 -9.55 17.25 -7.74
N ARG A 15 -8.27 17.13 -7.46
CA ARG A 15 -7.61 17.95 -6.42
C ARG A 15 -6.91 19.20 -6.97
N LYS A 16 -7.05 19.49 -8.26
CA LYS A 16 -6.47 20.72 -8.85
C LYS A 16 -6.93 21.96 -8.07
N TRP A 17 -6.01 22.84 -7.76
CA TRP A 17 -6.23 24.15 -7.11
C TRP A 17 -7.00 24.11 -5.78
N ASN A 18 -6.92 23.01 -5.05
CA ASN A 18 -7.58 22.86 -3.73
C ASN A 18 -6.83 23.54 -2.56
N GLY A 19 -5.71 24.21 -2.85
CA GLY A 19 -4.90 24.90 -1.85
C GLY A 19 -4.03 23.99 -0.97
N LEU A 20 -3.90 22.70 -1.34
CA LEU A 20 -3.08 21.71 -0.65
C LEU A 20 -1.92 21.24 -1.55
N VAL A 21 -0.83 20.78 -0.94
CA VAL A 21 0.19 20.00 -1.67
C VAL A 21 -0.36 18.60 -1.95
N LYS A 22 -0.43 18.22 -3.22
CA LYS A 22 -0.79 16.85 -3.62
C LYS A 22 0.47 15.98 -3.55
N ILE A 23 0.42 14.94 -2.74
CA ILE A 23 1.57 14.13 -2.39
C ILE A 23 1.32 12.71 -2.83
N VAL A 24 2.02 12.28 -3.88
CA VAL A 24 1.94 10.90 -4.39
C VAL A 24 2.97 10.04 -3.67
N THR A 25 2.47 9.09 -2.88
CA THR A 25 3.28 8.16 -2.08
C THR A 25 3.17 6.75 -2.60
N GLY A 26 3.97 5.84 -2.07
CA GLY A 26 3.95 4.42 -2.41
C GLY A 26 5.36 3.84 -2.60
N ALA A 27 5.46 2.53 -2.68
CA ALA A 27 6.72 1.82 -2.83
C ALA A 27 7.53 2.31 -4.05
N ARG A 28 8.84 2.07 -4.07
CA ARG A 28 9.64 2.31 -5.28
C ARG A 28 9.14 1.43 -6.42
N ARG A 29 9.19 1.95 -7.66
CA ARG A 29 8.82 1.25 -8.90
C ARG A 29 7.31 0.99 -9.11
N VAL A 30 6.42 1.58 -8.32
CA VAL A 30 4.96 1.50 -8.56
C VAL A 30 4.45 2.47 -9.62
N GLY A 31 5.31 3.38 -10.13
CA GLY A 31 4.99 4.27 -11.24
C GLY A 31 4.59 5.70 -10.83
N LYS A 32 5.00 6.19 -9.64
CA LYS A 32 4.69 7.56 -9.16
C LYS A 32 5.15 8.65 -10.13
N SER A 33 6.43 8.61 -10.51
CA SER A 33 7.03 9.57 -11.45
C SER A 33 6.34 9.54 -12.82
N TYR A 34 5.98 8.34 -13.30
CA TYR A 34 5.24 8.17 -14.55
C TYR A 34 3.83 8.75 -14.46
N LEU A 35 3.10 8.48 -13.37
CA LEU A 35 1.78 9.07 -13.13
C LEU A 35 1.83 10.60 -13.19
N MET A 36 2.81 11.21 -12.53
CA MET A 36 2.91 12.66 -12.42
C MET A 36 3.50 13.31 -13.67
N ASN A 37 4.64 12.82 -14.15
CA ASN A 37 5.42 13.48 -15.21
C ASN A 37 4.96 13.12 -16.63
N GLU A 38 4.20 12.02 -16.78
CA GLU A 38 3.66 11.63 -18.08
C GLU A 38 2.14 11.72 -18.10
N LEU A 39 1.41 10.91 -17.33
CA LEU A 39 -0.04 10.85 -17.43
C LEU A 39 -0.71 12.17 -17.02
N PHE A 40 -0.35 12.71 -15.86
CA PHE A 40 -0.94 13.96 -15.38
C PHE A 40 -0.47 15.16 -16.22
N TYR A 41 0.80 15.20 -16.61
CA TYR A 41 1.30 16.21 -17.54
C TYR A 41 0.51 16.21 -18.86
N GLN A 42 0.30 15.05 -19.48
CA GLN A 42 -0.48 14.95 -20.71
C GLN A 42 -1.94 15.37 -20.51
N SER A 43 -2.53 15.04 -19.36
CA SER A 43 -3.88 15.50 -19.00
C SER A 43 -3.95 17.03 -18.92
N LEU A 44 -3.00 17.68 -18.26
CA LEU A 44 -2.91 19.16 -18.20
C LEU A 44 -2.76 19.77 -19.59
N ARG A 45 -1.90 19.18 -20.44
CA ARG A 45 -1.71 19.64 -21.81
C ARG A 45 -2.98 19.50 -22.65
N SER A 46 -3.74 18.42 -22.47
CA SER A 46 -5.02 18.18 -23.14
C SER A 46 -6.13 19.14 -22.66
N ASP A 47 -6.05 19.58 -21.40
CA ASP A 47 -6.91 20.63 -20.84
C ASP A 47 -6.52 22.04 -21.32
N GLY A 48 -5.50 22.18 -22.18
CA GLY A 48 -5.06 23.46 -22.76
C GLY A 48 -4.07 24.25 -21.91
N VAL A 49 -3.52 23.68 -20.84
CA VAL A 49 -2.47 24.36 -20.04
C VAL A 49 -1.21 24.50 -20.89
N PRO A 50 -0.63 25.71 -21.04
CA PRO A 50 0.61 25.94 -21.77
C PRO A 50 1.78 25.13 -21.18
N ALA A 51 2.74 24.69 -22.02
CA ALA A 51 3.85 23.85 -21.55
C ALA A 51 4.76 24.59 -20.56
N ASP A 52 4.98 25.86 -20.75
CA ASP A 52 5.77 26.75 -19.90
C ASP A 52 5.09 27.10 -18.57
N HIS A 53 3.79 26.78 -18.42
CA HIS A 53 3.06 26.87 -17.17
C HIS A 53 3.11 25.58 -16.33
N ILE A 54 3.79 24.53 -16.82
CA ILE A 54 3.95 23.26 -16.13
C ILE A 54 5.44 23.01 -15.91
N ILE A 55 5.92 23.30 -14.71
CA ILE A 55 7.32 23.08 -14.34
C ILE A 55 7.46 21.68 -13.77
N ARG A 56 8.22 20.83 -14.47
CA ARG A 56 8.62 19.49 -14.03
C ARG A 56 10.05 19.54 -13.54
N PHE A 57 10.34 18.96 -12.38
CA PHE A 57 11.68 18.90 -11.82
C PHE A 57 11.87 17.62 -10.97
N SER A 58 12.86 16.83 -11.30
CA SER A 58 13.25 15.62 -10.57
C SER A 58 14.54 15.88 -9.78
N PHE A 59 14.46 15.80 -8.45
CA PHE A 59 15.62 16.09 -7.58
C PHE A 59 16.66 14.95 -7.55
N ASP A 60 16.39 13.83 -8.22
CA ASP A 60 17.33 12.73 -8.44
C ASP A 60 17.84 12.65 -9.89
N SER A 61 17.44 13.59 -10.76
CA SER A 61 17.93 13.72 -12.14
C SER A 61 19.11 14.68 -12.19
N ASP A 62 20.27 14.21 -12.66
CA ASP A 62 21.43 15.06 -12.85
C ASP A 62 21.15 16.15 -13.90
N GLU A 63 20.39 15.85 -14.96
CA GLU A 63 20.00 16.80 -16.01
C GLU A 63 19.19 17.97 -15.42
N ASP A 64 18.20 17.69 -14.58
CA ASP A 64 17.39 18.74 -13.94
C ASP A 64 18.22 19.54 -12.93
N ILE A 65 19.08 18.86 -12.16
CA ILE A 65 19.96 19.51 -11.18
C ILE A 65 20.94 20.45 -11.86
N ASP A 66 21.45 20.10 -13.04
CA ASP A 66 22.38 20.93 -13.81
C ASP A 66 21.73 22.24 -14.29
N LEU A 67 20.39 22.27 -14.48
CA LEU A 67 19.65 23.52 -14.74
C LEU A 67 19.80 24.56 -13.63
N LEU A 68 20.16 24.15 -12.44
CA LEU A 68 20.34 25.04 -11.29
C LEU A 68 21.76 25.65 -11.24
N SER A 69 22.72 25.13 -12.03
CA SER A 69 24.13 25.58 -11.98
C SER A 69 24.33 27.06 -12.23
N PRO A 70 23.60 27.74 -13.13
CA PRO A 70 23.78 29.19 -13.37
C PRO A 70 23.38 30.09 -12.18
N TYR A 71 22.51 29.57 -11.29
CA TYR A 71 22.00 30.34 -10.16
C TYR A 71 22.98 30.28 -8.97
N TYR A 72 23.39 31.42 -8.43
CA TYR A 72 24.36 31.51 -7.34
C TYR A 72 25.58 30.61 -7.59
N PRO A 73 26.41 30.91 -8.61
CA PRO A 73 27.49 30.01 -9.05
C PRO A 73 28.55 29.73 -7.97
N GLU A 74 28.64 30.61 -6.95
CA GLU A 74 29.53 30.46 -5.78
C GLU A 74 29.04 29.42 -4.76
N GLN A 75 27.81 28.93 -4.91
CA GLN A 75 27.23 27.93 -4.00
C GLN A 75 27.16 26.54 -4.65
N GLU A 76 27.40 25.52 -3.88
CA GLU A 76 27.23 24.13 -4.33
C GLU A 76 25.75 23.83 -4.64
N THR A 77 25.50 23.15 -5.75
CA THR A 77 24.16 22.70 -6.16
C THR A 77 23.73 21.47 -5.38
N LYS A 78 24.65 20.51 -5.19
CA LYS A 78 24.48 19.32 -4.35
C LYS A 78 25.21 19.51 -3.03
N ILE A 79 24.48 19.51 -1.94
CA ILE A 79 25.01 19.62 -0.58
C ILE A 79 25.05 18.22 0.03
N TYR A 80 26.25 17.71 0.30
CA TYR A 80 26.39 16.37 0.87
C TYR A 80 26.22 16.38 2.39
N THR A 81 25.34 15.53 2.87
CA THR A 81 25.13 15.31 4.31
C THR A 81 26.25 14.47 4.90
N LYS A 82 26.33 14.37 6.24
CA LYS A 82 27.27 13.48 6.95
C LYS A 82 27.14 11.99 6.56
N LYS A 83 26.00 11.61 5.98
CA LYS A 83 25.70 10.23 5.52
C LYS A 83 26.04 10.03 4.03
N ASN A 84 26.76 10.93 3.42
CA ASN A 84 27.07 10.91 1.98
C ASN A 84 25.83 10.85 1.06
N VAL A 85 24.70 11.35 1.55
CA VAL A 85 23.48 11.56 0.76
C VAL A 85 23.43 13.05 0.44
N TYR A 86 23.19 13.41 -0.80
CA TYR A 86 23.08 14.82 -1.17
C TYR A 86 21.64 15.33 -1.01
N VAL A 87 21.53 16.62 -0.80
CA VAL A 87 20.31 17.41 -0.99
C VAL A 87 20.59 18.54 -1.97
N VAL A 88 19.58 18.93 -2.74
CA VAL A 88 19.67 20.01 -3.74
C VAL A 88 19.47 21.35 -3.03
N ASN A 89 20.30 22.32 -3.36
CA ASN A 89 20.27 23.66 -2.77
C ASN A 89 18.94 24.37 -3.04
N ALA A 90 18.21 24.67 -1.98
CA ALA A 90 16.89 25.29 -2.06
C ALA A 90 16.93 26.74 -2.57
N ALA A 91 18.01 27.49 -2.34
CA ALA A 91 18.11 28.86 -2.84
C ALA A 91 18.23 28.87 -4.37
N LYS A 92 19.07 28.01 -4.94
CA LYS A 92 19.20 27.84 -6.38
C LYS A 92 17.88 27.39 -7.03
N PHE A 93 17.20 26.39 -6.45
CA PHE A 93 15.90 25.95 -6.93
C PHE A 93 14.86 27.08 -6.93
N ARG A 94 14.76 27.86 -5.83
CA ARG A 94 13.84 29.01 -5.80
C ARG A 94 14.19 30.10 -6.82
N ALA A 95 15.48 30.32 -7.11
CA ALA A 95 15.90 31.25 -8.13
C ALA A 95 15.48 30.75 -9.53
N TYR A 96 15.70 29.45 -9.82
CA TYR A 96 15.24 28.83 -11.05
C TYR A 96 13.72 28.98 -11.25
N ILE A 97 12.89 28.65 -10.23
CA ILE A 97 11.44 28.82 -10.33
C ILE A 97 11.06 30.27 -10.61
N ARG A 98 11.70 31.25 -9.92
CA ARG A 98 11.40 32.68 -10.11
C ARG A 98 11.71 33.15 -11.52
N ASP A 99 12.74 32.61 -12.16
CA ASP A 99 13.15 32.97 -13.51
C ASP A 99 12.20 32.40 -14.58
N HIS A 100 11.49 31.30 -14.25
CA HIS A 100 10.57 30.59 -15.15
C HIS A 100 9.09 30.88 -14.84
N THR A 101 8.78 31.78 -13.92
CA THR A 101 7.42 32.11 -13.51
C THR A 101 7.22 33.63 -13.39
N ASN A 102 5.96 34.03 -13.32
CA ASN A 102 5.58 35.41 -13.04
C ASN A 102 4.46 35.44 -11.98
N ASP A 103 4.08 36.62 -11.54
CA ASP A 103 3.09 36.84 -10.47
C ASP A 103 1.64 36.82 -10.97
N THR A 104 1.39 36.82 -12.29
CA THR A 104 0.06 36.96 -12.90
C THR A 104 -0.52 35.65 -13.37
N ASP A 105 0.30 34.74 -13.84
CA ASP A 105 -0.15 33.49 -14.45
C ASP A 105 -0.16 32.34 -13.43
N GLN A 106 -0.92 31.31 -13.72
CA GLN A 106 -1.04 30.12 -12.90
C GLN A 106 -0.04 29.02 -13.35
N PHE A 107 0.68 28.44 -12.41
CA PHE A 107 1.70 27.43 -12.66
C PHE A 107 1.44 26.13 -11.89
N TYR A 108 1.71 25.01 -12.54
CA TYR A 108 1.76 23.69 -11.93
C TYR A 108 3.22 23.33 -11.65
N LEU A 109 3.54 22.99 -10.40
CA LEU A 109 4.85 22.45 -10.04
C LEU A 109 4.74 20.95 -9.82
N LEU A 110 5.37 20.16 -10.70
CA LEU A 110 5.44 18.71 -10.63
C LEU A 110 6.84 18.32 -10.18
N LEU A 111 7.00 18.04 -8.88
CA LEU A 111 8.30 17.87 -8.24
C LEU A 111 8.50 16.41 -7.81
N ASP A 112 9.46 15.73 -8.42
CA ASP A 112 9.75 14.32 -8.16
C ASP A 112 10.89 14.17 -7.13
N GLU A 113 10.77 13.17 -6.23
CA GLU A 113 11.70 12.86 -5.14
C GLU A 113 12.04 14.10 -4.28
N VAL A 114 11.01 14.88 -3.92
CA VAL A 114 11.14 16.21 -3.29
C VAL A 114 11.89 16.20 -1.96
N GLN A 115 12.04 15.03 -1.29
CA GLN A 115 12.88 14.89 -0.08
C GLN A 115 14.37 15.18 -0.32
N LEU A 116 14.79 15.17 -1.58
CA LEU A 116 16.15 15.57 -1.93
C LEU A 116 16.33 17.09 -2.04
N LEU A 117 15.27 17.88 -1.90
CA LEU A 117 15.37 19.33 -1.79
C LEU A 117 15.67 19.75 -0.35
N GLU A 118 16.71 20.56 -0.15
CA GLU A 118 17.02 21.15 1.16
C GLU A 118 15.83 21.93 1.70
N ASN A 119 15.44 21.69 2.97
CA ASN A 119 14.30 22.35 3.61
C ASN A 119 13.04 22.40 2.71
N PHE A 120 12.72 21.23 2.05
CA PHE A 120 11.61 21.15 1.09
C PHE A 120 10.28 21.63 1.67
N THR A 121 9.97 21.29 2.94
CA THR A 121 8.73 21.72 3.60
C THR A 121 8.60 23.22 3.71
N GLY A 122 9.68 23.91 4.10
CA GLY A 122 9.73 25.36 4.11
C GLY A 122 9.55 25.96 2.72
N THR A 123 10.19 25.37 1.71
CA THR A 123 10.09 25.80 0.31
C THR A 123 8.67 25.60 -0.24
N LEU A 124 8.08 24.43 -0.07
CA LEU A 124 6.71 24.15 -0.53
C LEU A 124 5.67 25.01 0.19
N ASN A 125 5.81 25.19 1.51
CA ASN A 125 4.93 26.10 2.27
C ASN A 125 5.02 27.57 1.79
N SER A 126 6.18 28.00 1.28
CA SER A 126 6.31 29.34 0.70
C SER A 126 5.51 29.47 -0.60
N TYR A 127 5.57 28.48 -1.49
CA TYR A 127 4.78 28.46 -2.73
C TYR A 127 3.28 28.29 -2.48
N LEU A 128 2.85 27.53 -1.46
CA LEU A 128 1.43 27.44 -1.09
C LEU A 128 0.80 28.77 -0.68
N ARG A 129 1.59 29.74 -0.22
CA ARG A 129 1.11 31.07 0.10
C ARG A 129 0.87 31.93 -1.14
N LEU A 130 1.51 31.56 -2.23
CA LEU A 130 1.35 32.19 -3.54
C LEU A 130 0.19 31.49 -4.25
N LYS A 131 -0.93 32.19 -4.45
CA LYS A 131 -2.17 31.61 -4.99
C LYS A 131 -2.09 31.20 -6.46
N ASN A 132 -0.97 31.50 -7.11
CA ASN A 132 -0.72 31.18 -8.51
C ASN A 132 0.10 29.90 -8.72
N PHE A 133 0.35 29.11 -7.65
CA PHE A 133 1.01 27.80 -7.74
C PHE A 133 0.12 26.66 -7.27
N ASP A 134 0.09 25.60 -8.06
CA ASP A 134 -0.52 24.32 -7.69
C ASP A 134 0.56 23.23 -7.60
N LEU A 135 0.70 22.60 -6.41
CA LEU A 135 1.86 21.78 -6.06
C LEU A 135 1.53 20.30 -6.07
N TYR A 136 2.33 19.53 -6.80
CA TYR A 136 2.30 18.09 -6.88
C TYR A 136 3.71 17.54 -6.61
N VAL A 137 3.82 16.65 -5.65
CA VAL A 137 5.13 16.12 -5.25
C VAL A 137 5.08 14.60 -5.15
N THR A 138 6.21 13.95 -5.43
CA THR A 138 6.38 12.54 -5.10
C THR A 138 7.45 12.36 -4.03
N GLY A 139 7.36 11.23 -3.35
CA GLY A 139 8.40 10.74 -2.47
C GLY A 139 8.27 9.23 -2.25
N SER A 140 9.41 8.55 -2.21
CA SER A 140 9.46 7.09 -2.09
C SER A 140 9.56 6.57 -0.65
N ASN A 141 9.30 7.44 0.35
CA ASN A 141 9.41 7.07 1.75
C ASN A 141 8.30 7.69 2.59
N SER A 142 7.61 6.87 3.39
CA SER A 142 6.55 7.35 4.29
C SER A 142 7.09 8.09 5.51
N HIS A 143 8.32 7.82 5.97
CA HIS A 143 8.93 8.60 7.06
C HIS A 143 8.98 10.10 6.71
N PHE A 144 9.10 10.39 5.43
CA PHE A 144 8.94 11.68 4.82
C PHE A 144 7.50 12.21 4.89
N LEU A 145 6.51 11.31 5.02
CA LEU A 145 5.10 11.62 4.83
C LEU A 145 4.25 11.46 6.10
N SER A 146 4.55 10.50 6.96
CA SER A 146 3.69 10.19 8.10
C SER A 146 3.91 11.10 9.30
N THR A 147 5.17 11.48 9.59
CA THR A 147 5.48 12.38 10.71
C THR A 147 5.70 13.81 10.28
N ASP A 148 6.40 14.03 9.16
CA ASP A 148 6.80 15.38 8.77
C ASP A 148 5.70 16.11 7.99
N ILE A 149 4.91 15.41 7.15
CA ILE A 149 3.82 16.07 6.42
C ILE A 149 2.62 16.34 7.32
N ALA A 150 2.19 15.36 8.13
CA ALA A 150 1.09 15.62 9.06
C ALA A 150 1.44 16.73 10.06
N THR A 151 2.71 16.80 10.49
CA THR A 151 3.19 17.81 11.45
C THR A 151 3.71 19.08 10.78
N GLU A 152 4.48 19.00 9.69
CA GLU A 152 5.13 20.14 9.06
C GLU A 152 4.26 20.85 8.05
N PHE A 153 3.46 20.13 7.25
CA PHE A 153 2.43 20.78 6.42
C PHE A 153 1.20 21.19 7.21
N ARG A 154 1.09 20.82 8.51
CA ARG A 154 0.01 21.27 9.41
C ARG A 154 -1.38 21.16 8.80
N GLY A 155 -1.69 20.00 8.19
CA GLY A 155 -2.96 19.76 7.51
C GLY A 155 -3.05 20.36 6.09
N ARG A 156 -1.96 20.80 5.49
CA ARG A 156 -1.92 21.35 4.12
C ARG A 156 -1.47 20.33 3.06
N GLY A 157 -1.32 19.07 3.41
CA GLY A 157 -1.01 17.98 2.50
C GLY A 157 -2.25 17.18 2.13
N SER A 158 -2.35 16.73 0.89
CA SER A 158 -3.37 15.83 0.38
C SER A 158 -2.68 14.59 -0.20
N GLU A 159 -2.63 13.51 0.58
CA GLU A 159 -1.93 12.29 0.19
C GLU A 159 -2.74 11.47 -0.82
N ILE A 160 -2.02 10.87 -1.77
CA ILE A 160 -2.49 9.88 -2.74
C ILE A 160 -1.53 8.69 -2.65
N HIS A 161 -1.91 7.66 -1.88
CA HIS A 161 -1.12 6.46 -1.75
C HIS A 161 -1.33 5.55 -2.96
N MET A 162 -0.25 5.36 -3.74
CA MET A 162 -0.25 4.58 -4.98
C MET A 162 0.27 3.18 -4.73
N LEU A 163 -0.61 2.20 -4.80
CA LEU A 163 -0.29 0.78 -4.74
C LEU A 163 0.27 0.27 -6.09
N PRO A 164 0.94 -0.89 -6.13
CA PRO A 164 1.17 -1.64 -7.36
C PRO A 164 -0.13 -1.81 -8.16
N LEU A 165 -0.05 -2.26 -9.42
CA LEU A 165 -1.25 -2.51 -10.22
C LEU A 165 -2.21 -3.43 -9.46
N THR A 166 -3.47 -3.02 -9.36
CA THR A 166 -4.55 -3.95 -8.96
C THR A 166 -4.71 -5.02 -10.05
N PHE A 167 -5.37 -6.13 -9.72
CA PHE A 167 -5.59 -7.16 -10.73
C PHE A 167 -6.38 -6.63 -11.94
N ARG A 168 -7.32 -5.73 -11.72
CA ARG A 168 -8.05 -5.07 -12.80
C ARG A 168 -7.14 -4.24 -13.71
N GLU A 169 -6.29 -3.38 -13.13
CA GLU A 169 -5.31 -2.60 -13.89
C GLU A 169 -4.31 -3.51 -14.64
N TYR A 170 -3.87 -4.58 -13.99
CA TYR A 170 -3.02 -5.59 -14.64
C TYR A 170 -3.70 -6.19 -15.87
N CYS A 171 -5.00 -6.44 -15.81
CA CYS A 171 -5.78 -7.03 -16.89
C CYS A 171 -6.13 -6.04 -18.02
N GLU A 172 -5.89 -4.74 -17.89
CA GLU A 172 -6.10 -3.77 -18.98
C GLU A 172 -5.39 -4.15 -20.29
N ASN A 173 -4.25 -4.82 -20.16
CA ASN A 173 -3.43 -5.28 -21.31
C ASN A 173 -3.51 -6.80 -21.53
N VAL A 174 -4.46 -7.49 -20.90
CA VAL A 174 -4.68 -8.94 -21.03
C VAL A 174 -5.94 -9.20 -21.86
N PRO A 175 -5.87 -10.07 -22.90
CA PRO A 175 -7.07 -10.47 -23.63
C PRO A 175 -8.11 -11.09 -22.71
N ALA A 176 -9.40 -10.79 -22.96
CA ALA A 176 -10.51 -11.18 -22.08
C ALA A 176 -10.59 -12.70 -21.82
N ASP A 177 -10.26 -13.51 -22.83
CA ASP A 177 -10.21 -14.98 -22.72
C ASP A 177 -9.04 -15.50 -21.87
N ARG A 178 -8.07 -14.66 -21.52
CA ARG A 178 -6.88 -15.01 -20.72
C ARG A 178 -6.88 -14.44 -19.31
N VAL A 179 -7.90 -13.72 -18.90
CA VAL A 179 -7.97 -13.08 -17.57
C VAL A 179 -7.82 -14.09 -16.44
N GLN A 180 -8.51 -15.25 -16.53
CA GLN A 180 -8.38 -16.30 -15.52
C GLN A 180 -6.97 -16.92 -15.46
N SER A 181 -6.31 -17.08 -16.62
CA SER A 181 -4.92 -17.59 -16.63
C SER A 181 -3.91 -16.55 -16.13
N ALA A 182 -4.20 -15.27 -16.33
CA ALA A 182 -3.40 -14.15 -15.83
C ALA A 182 -3.36 -14.09 -14.28
N TRP A 183 -4.39 -14.59 -13.62
CA TRP A 183 -4.45 -14.65 -12.15
C TRP A 183 -3.25 -15.38 -11.54
N GLY A 184 -2.90 -16.55 -12.03
CA GLY A 184 -1.73 -17.29 -11.52
C GLY A 184 -0.43 -16.50 -11.66
N THR A 185 -0.24 -15.83 -12.81
CA THR A 185 0.94 -14.99 -13.05
C THR A 185 0.97 -13.78 -12.11
N TYR A 186 -0.17 -13.09 -11.96
CA TYR A 186 -0.30 -11.94 -11.04
C TYR A 186 -0.05 -12.34 -9.59
N LEU A 187 -0.61 -13.49 -9.16
CA LEU A 187 -0.45 -14.01 -7.81
C LEU A 187 1.02 -14.30 -7.47
N ILE A 188 1.77 -14.82 -8.47
CA ILE A 188 3.18 -15.19 -8.29
C ILE A 188 4.11 -13.98 -8.39
N TYR A 189 3.91 -13.11 -9.40
CA TYR A 189 4.86 -12.04 -9.74
C TYR A 189 4.39 -10.64 -9.34
N GLY A 190 3.16 -10.50 -8.83
CA GLY A 190 2.62 -9.25 -8.35
C GLY A 190 2.20 -8.25 -9.43
N GLY A 191 1.98 -7.02 -9.00
CA GLY A 191 1.49 -5.91 -9.81
C GLY A 191 2.49 -4.77 -10.04
N ILE A 192 3.80 -4.98 -9.82
CA ILE A 192 4.80 -3.95 -10.15
C ILE A 192 4.82 -3.74 -11.68
N PRO A 193 4.56 -2.50 -12.18
CA PRO A 193 4.31 -2.26 -13.61
C PRO A 193 5.38 -2.80 -14.54
N ILE A 194 6.66 -2.62 -14.21
CA ILE A 194 7.76 -3.11 -15.03
C ILE A 194 7.83 -4.65 -15.05
N VAL A 195 7.49 -5.32 -13.94
CA VAL A 195 7.44 -6.78 -13.87
C VAL A 195 6.30 -7.34 -14.71
N ALA A 196 5.17 -6.65 -14.70
CA ALA A 196 4.01 -7.02 -15.52
C ALA A 196 4.30 -6.95 -17.04
N GLN A 197 5.26 -6.12 -17.46
CA GLN A 197 5.68 -5.99 -18.87
C GLN A 197 6.75 -7.00 -19.29
N MET A 198 7.46 -7.63 -18.37
CA MET A 198 8.48 -8.63 -18.65
C MET A 198 7.86 -9.89 -19.25
N GLN A 199 8.57 -10.51 -20.18
CA GLN A 199 8.04 -11.65 -20.93
C GLN A 199 8.37 -13.01 -20.28
N THR A 200 9.55 -13.12 -19.65
CA THR A 200 10.01 -14.41 -19.13
C THR A 200 9.95 -14.47 -17.60
N GLU A 201 9.70 -15.67 -17.08
CA GLU A 201 9.72 -15.92 -15.63
C GLU A 201 11.10 -15.65 -15.02
N THR A 202 12.16 -15.92 -15.76
CA THR A 202 13.53 -15.68 -15.32
C THR A 202 13.79 -14.19 -15.09
N GLU A 203 13.37 -13.34 -16.03
CA GLU A 203 13.49 -11.87 -15.88
C GLU A 203 12.70 -11.38 -14.67
N LYS A 204 11.42 -11.77 -14.56
CA LYS A 204 10.55 -11.40 -13.43
C LYS A 204 11.16 -11.80 -12.10
N THR A 205 11.59 -13.05 -11.99
CA THR A 205 12.17 -13.61 -10.77
C THR A 205 13.46 -12.88 -10.37
N THR A 206 14.36 -12.69 -11.35
CA THR A 206 15.65 -12.02 -11.12
C THR A 206 15.43 -10.56 -10.73
N TYR A 207 14.56 -9.85 -11.43
CA TYR A 207 14.25 -8.46 -11.13
C TYR A 207 13.66 -8.29 -9.73
N LEU A 208 12.66 -9.10 -9.34
CA LEU A 208 12.03 -9.03 -8.04
C LEU A 208 12.99 -9.32 -6.89
N LYS A 209 13.88 -10.33 -7.05
CA LYS A 209 14.92 -10.62 -6.05
C LYS A 209 15.89 -9.45 -5.88
N ASN A 210 16.36 -8.88 -6.99
CA ASN A 210 17.23 -7.72 -6.97
C ASN A 210 16.54 -6.48 -6.38
N LEU A 211 15.26 -6.26 -6.70
CA LEU A 211 14.47 -5.18 -6.12
C LEU A 211 14.38 -5.30 -4.59
N CYS A 212 14.18 -6.51 -4.08
CA CYS A 212 14.11 -6.75 -2.63
C CYS A 212 15.46 -6.49 -1.94
N SER A 213 16.57 -7.05 -2.47
CA SER A 213 17.89 -6.97 -1.82
C SER A 213 18.58 -5.63 -2.06
N GLU A 214 18.64 -5.21 -3.31
CA GLU A 214 19.47 -4.08 -3.73
C GLU A 214 18.75 -2.74 -3.62
N THR A 215 17.40 -2.74 -3.64
CA THR A 215 16.65 -1.49 -3.53
C THR A 215 16.01 -1.36 -2.14
N TYR A 216 15.08 -2.23 -1.80
CA TYR A 216 14.26 -2.04 -0.61
C TYR A 216 15.06 -2.18 0.70
N LEU A 217 15.77 -3.28 0.89
CA LEU A 217 16.55 -3.48 2.11
C LEU A 217 17.69 -2.47 2.25
N LYS A 218 18.43 -2.18 1.17
CA LYS A 218 19.50 -1.18 1.19
C LYS A 218 18.97 0.21 1.51
N ASP A 219 17.82 0.59 0.97
CA ASP A 219 17.20 1.88 1.29
C ASP A 219 16.85 1.99 2.77
N ILE A 220 16.23 0.95 3.36
CA ILE A 220 15.88 0.94 4.78
C ILE A 220 17.17 1.03 5.63
N VAL A 221 18.18 0.25 5.30
CA VAL A 221 19.47 0.23 6.04
C VAL A 221 20.15 1.59 5.97
N ASN A 222 20.32 2.14 4.77
CA ASN A 222 21.08 3.38 4.57
C ASN A 222 20.38 4.60 5.19
N ARG A 223 19.05 4.66 5.12
CA ARG A 223 18.29 5.79 5.65
C ARG A 223 18.20 5.79 7.18
N ASN A 224 18.17 4.61 7.79
CA ASN A 224 17.90 4.46 9.24
C ASN A 224 19.12 4.04 10.05
N ASP A 225 20.33 4.01 9.46
CA ASP A 225 21.59 3.59 10.12
C ASP A 225 21.46 2.22 10.82
N ILE A 226 20.82 1.26 10.15
CA ILE A 226 20.58 -0.07 10.72
C ILE A 226 21.89 -0.86 10.75
N ARG A 227 22.35 -1.19 11.94
CA ARG A 227 23.55 -2.03 12.14
C ARG A 227 23.25 -3.52 12.06
N LYS A 228 22.02 -3.92 12.42
CA LYS A 228 21.54 -5.31 12.41
C LYS A 228 20.91 -5.65 11.06
N THR A 229 21.70 -5.60 9.99
CA THR A 229 21.21 -5.76 8.61
C THR A 229 20.73 -7.18 8.31
N GLN A 230 21.41 -8.20 8.86
CA GLN A 230 21.00 -9.59 8.69
C GLN A 230 19.70 -9.87 9.44
N GLU A 231 19.56 -9.37 10.67
CA GLU A 231 18.34 -9.53 11.46
C GLU A 231 17.15 -8.82 10.82
N LEU A 232 17.36 -7.67 10.17
CA LEU A 232 16.32 -7.00 9.36
C LEU A 232 15.90 -7.89 8.19
N SER A 233 16.86 -8.46 7.46
CA SER A 233 16.59 -9.37 6.34
C SER A 233 15.84 -10.61 6.80
N ASP A 234 16.29 -11.27 7.87
CA ASP A 234 15.66 -12.47 8.44
C ASP A 234 14.23 -12.15 8.92
N THR A 235 14.01 -10.97 9.51
CA THR A 235 12.67 -10.51 9.92
C THR A 235 11.76 -10.33 8.71
N PHE A 236 12.28 -9.80 7.61
CA PHE A 236 11.51 -9.64 6.37
C PHE A 236 11.05 -11.00 5.81
N ASP A 237 11.93 -12.00 5.84
CA ASP A 237 11.59 -13.38 5.44
C ASP A 237 10.53 -14.00 6.36
N MET A 238 10.64 -13.76 7.67
CA MET A 238 9.61 -14.22 8.62
C MET A 238 8.26 -13.57 8.35
N PHE A 239 8.20 -12.27 8.14
CA PHE A 239 6.94 -11.59 7.78
C PHE A 239 6.38 -12.10 6.45
N ALA A 240 7.23 -12.35 5.45
CA ALA A 240 6.81 -12.93 4.18
C ALA A 240 6.19 -14.33 4.34
N SER A 241 6.68 -15.14 5.28
CA SER A 241 6.14 -16.47 5.55
C SER A 241 4.83 -16.45 6.37
N MET A 242 4.47 -15.30 6.97
CA MET A 242 3.34 -15.18 7.90
C MET A 242 2.21 -14.30 7.36
N ILE A 243 2.15 -14.05 6.04
CA ILE A 243 1.06 -13.22 5.48
C ILE A 243 -0.30 -13.81 5.83
N GLY A 244 -1.28 -12.95 6.14
CA GLY A 244 -2.62 -13.36 6.53
C GLY A 244 -2.72 -14.10 7.86
N SER A 245 -1.59 -14.40 8.52
CA SER A 245 -1.57 -15.06 9.83
C SER A 245 -1.45 -14.06 10.97
N PRO A 246 -1.99 -14.37 12.17
CA PRO A 246 -1.87 -13.49 13.33
C PRO A 246 -0.41 -13.36 13.81
N VAL A 247 0.09 -12.13 13.85
CA VAL A 247 1.45 -11.79 14.30
C VAL A 247 1.42 -11.26 15.73
N ASN A 248 2.27 -11.84 16.58
CA ASN A 248 2.54 -11.35 17.93
C ASN A 248 4.05 -11.19 18.13
N MET A 249 4.52 -9.97 18.38
CA MET A 249 5.93 -9.63 18.40
C MET A 249 6.73 -10.38 19.50
N LEU A 250 6.12 -10.67 20.64
CA LEU A 250 6.78 -11.45 21.71
C LEU A 250 6.98 -12.92 21.29
N LYS A 251 5.94 -13.53 20.72
CA LYS A 251 6.05 -14.91 20.19
C LYS A 251 7.07 -14.97 19.05
N LEU A 252 7.07 -13.97 18.18
CA LEU A 252 7.98 -13.88 17.06
C LEU A 252 9.43 -13.74 17.52
N ALA A 253 9.72 -12.95 18.55
CA ALA A 253 11.06 -12.83 19.14
C ALA A 253 11.56 -14.18 19.68
N ASN A 254 10.71 -14.94 20.35
CA ASN A 254 11.06 -16.29 20.85
C ASN A 254 11.32 -17.26 19.67
N THR A 255 10.53 -17.21 18.61
CA THR A 255 10.74 -18.00 17.41
C THR A 255 12.05 -17.63 16.72
N PHE A 256 12.35 -16.35 16.61
CA PHE A 256 13.60 -15.83 16.02
C PHE A 256 14.82 -16.38 16.76
N HIS A 257 14.79 -16.35 18.11
CA HIS A 257 15.87 -16.90 18.95
C HIS A 257 16.06 -18.41 18.68
N SER A 258 14.98 -19.19 18.63
CA SER A 258 15.07 -20.64 18.41
C SER A 258 15.57 -21.01 17.01
N MET A 259 15.26 -20.22 15.97
CA MET A 259 15.62 -20.52 14.58
C MET A 259 17.02 -20.01 14.21
N HIS A 260 17.38 -18.83 14.66
CA HIS A 260 18.61 -18.14 14.24
C HIS A 260 19.72 -18.12 15.33
N HIS A 261 19.44 -18.62 16.52
CA HIS A 261 20.36 -18.58 17.69
C HIS A 261 20.87 -17.16 18.00
N LYS A 262 20.07 -16.14 17.66
CA LYS A 262 20.35 -14.72 17.88
C LYS A 262 19.27 -14.11 18.75
N GLU A 263 19.68 -13.25 19.66
CA GLU A 263 18.74 -12.52 20.49
C GLU A 263 18.25 -11.25 19.78
N ILE A 264 16.95 -11.23 19.50
CA ILE A 264 16.23 -10.05 19.08
C ILE A 264 15.04 -9.84 20.03
N ASN A 265 14.86 -8.63 20.52
CA ASN A 265 13.71 -8.35 21.36
C ASN A 265 12.50 -7.88 20.54
N ALA A 266 11.31 -7.99 21.12
CA ALA A 266 10.06 -7.60 20.47
C ALA A 266 10.04 -6.12 20.01
N GLY A 267 10.71 -5.22 20.74
CA GLY A 267 10.83 -3.81 20.37
C GLY A 267 11.65 -3.60 19.09
N THR A 268 12.73 -4.38 18.89
CA THR A 268 13.50 -4.31 17.65
C THR A 268 12.71 -4.86 16.47
N LEU A 269 11.94 -5.94 16.64
CA LEU A 269 11.05 -6.47 15.60
C LEU A 269 9.96 -5.47 15.24
N ALA A 270 9.36 -4.81 16.23
CA ALA A 270 8.36 -3.75 16.00
C ALA A 270 8.97 -2.56 15.25
N LYS A 271 10.22 -2.18 15.56
CA LYS A 271 10.93 -1.16 14.79
C LYS A 271 11.18 -1.60 13.34
N PHE A 272 11.56 -2.84 13.10
CA PHE A 272 11.74 -3.35 11.74
C PHE A 272 10.43 -3.42 10.97
N GLU A 273 9.33 -3.80 11.62
CA GLU A 273 7.99 -3.75 11.06
C GLU A 273 7.62 -2.33 10.65
N GLU A 274 7.79 -1.35 11.54
CA GLU A 274 7.55 0.08 11.27
C GLU A 274 8.38 0.58 10.07
N LEU A 275 9.66 0.21 9.97
CA LEU A 275 10.52 0.60 8.86
C LEU A 275 10.08 -0.02 7.51
N MET A 276 9.58 -1.26 7.52
CA MET A 276 9.04 -1.91 6.32
C MET A 276 7.69 -1.33 5.92
N GLU A 277 6.83 -0.99 6.89
CA GLU A 277 5.58 -0.28 6.66
C GLU A 277 5.86 1.11 6.10
N ASN A 278 6.84 1.82 6.67
CA ASN A 278 7.31 3.10 6.19
C ASN A 278 7.95 3.06 4.79
N ALA A 279 8.47 1.94 4.35
CA ALA A 279 8.95 1.73 2.99
C ALA A 279 7.85 1.25 2.02
N TYR A 280 6.61 1.16 2.47
CA TYR A 280 5.47 0.66 1.71
C TYR A 280 5.68 -0.77 1.18
N LEU A 281 6.36 -1.62 1.96
CA LEU A 281 6.55 -3.04 1.61
C LEU A 281 5.46 -3.91 2.20
N ILE A 282 5.05 -3.57 3.41
CA ILE A 282 4.00 -4.26 4.17
C ILE A 282 2.98 -3.26 4.70
N SER A 283 1.83 -3.77 5.05
CA SER A 283 0.76 -3.02 5.70
C SER A 283 0.19 -3.83 6.85
N LYS A 284 -0.09 -3.16 7.95
CA LYS A 284 -0.64 -3.74 9.16
C LYS A 284 -2.16 -3.63 9.18
N ALA A 285 -2.86 -4.77 9.22
CA ALA A 285 -4.28 -4.83 9.53
C ALA A 285 -4.48 -5.06 11.03
N LYS A 286 -5.00 -4.05 11.71
CA LYS A 286 -5.26 -4.11 13.15
C LYS A 286 -6.47 -4.99 13.43
N LYS A 287 -6.51 -5.60 14.61
CA LYS A 287 -7.65 -6.38 15.05
C LYS A 287 -8.72 -5.44 15.63
N TYR A 288 -9.94 -5.56 15.14
CA TYR A 288 -11.10 -4.78 15.56
C TYR A 288 -12.15 -5.69 16.20
N SER A 289 -12.43 -5.49 17.49
CA SER A 289 -13.51 -6.18 18.18
C SER A 289 -14.86 -5.58 17.75
N ILE A 290 -15.64 -6.34 16.98
CA ILE A 290 -16.91 -5.87 16.42
C ILE A 290 -17.92 -5.57 17.52
N LYS A 291 -18.07 -6.47 18.50
CA LYS A 291 -18.96 -6.31 19.63
C LYS A 291 -18.50 -5.26 20.63
N GLY A 292 -17.19 -5.21 20.90
CA GLY A 292 -16.56 -4.26 21.80
C GLY A 292 -16.36 -2.87 21.20
N LYS A 293 -16.50 -2.73 19.87
CA LYS A 293 -16.25 -1.48 19.10
C LYS A 293 -14.91 -0.81 19.44
N LYS A 294 -13.85 -1.61 19.57
CA LYS A 294 -12.50 -1.15 19.95
C LYS A 294 -11.42 -1.90 19.21
N TYR A 295 -10.30 -1.25 19.03
CA TYR A 295 -9.09 -1.90 18.49
C TYR A 295 -8.41 -2.75 19.58
N ILE A 296 -7.75 -3.81 19.09
CA ILE A 296 -6.90 -4.72 19.86
C ILE A 296 -5.53 -4.66 19.23
N ASP A 297 -4.51 -4.24 19.98
CA ASP A 297 -3.19 -3.96 19.45
C ASP A 297 -2.46 -5.23 18.97
N GLN A 298 -2.70 -6.36 19.61
CA GLN A 298 -2.09 -7.64 19.25
C GLN A 298 -3.04 -8.82 19.55
N PRO A 299 -2.99 -9.89 18.74
CA PRO A 299 -2.24 -10.00 17.48
C PRO A 299 -2.85 -9.15 16.35
N PHE A 300 -2.05 -8.82 15.35
CA PHE A 300 -2.47 -8.18 14.10
C PHE A 300 -2.08 -9.06 12.91
N LYS A 301 -2.57 -8.77 11.69
CA LYS A 301 -2.11 -9.42 10.46
C LYS A 301 -1.23 -8.47 9.64
N LEU A 302 -0.30 -9.06 8.88
CA LEU A 302 0.52 -8.33 7.91
C LEU A 302 0.17 -8.78 6.50
N TYR A 303 0.10 -7.81 5.59
CA TYR A 303 -0.07 -8.03 4.16
C TYR A 303 1.03 -7.28 3.41
N PHE A 304 1.52 -7.86 2.34
CA PHE A 304 2.47 -7.21 1.46
C PHE A 304 1.74 -6.32 0.45
N GLU A 305 2.29 -5.16 0.13
CA GLU A 305 1.71 -4.32 -0.92
C GLU A 305 1.85 -4.95 -2.31
N ASP A 306 2.82 -5.88 -2.48
CA ASP A 306 3.00 -6.65 -3.70
C ASP A 306 3.29 -8.13 -3.40
N THR A 307 2.52 -9.04 -4.01
CA THR A 307 2.69 -10.49 -3.82
C THR A 307 3.97 -11.00 -4.43
N GLY A 308 4.44 -10.42 -5.54
CA GLY A 308 5.71 -10.77 -6.18
C GLY A 308 6.92 -10.46 -5.29
N VAL A 309 6.89 -9.32 -4.59
CA VAL A 309 7.91 -8.95 -3.58
C VAL A 309 7.93 -9.96 -2.44
N ARG A 310 6.74 -10.32 -1.92
CA ARG A 310 6.62 -11.36 -0.88
C ARG A 310 7.19 -12.69 -1.35
N ASN A 311 6.82 -13.13 -2.54
CA ASN A 311 7.25 -14.42 -3.07
C ASN A 311 8.75 -14.46 -3.38
N ALA A 312 9.32 -13.35 -3.86
CA ALA A 312 10.75 -13.21 -4.10
C ALA A 312 11.57 -13.35 -2.82
N ARG A 313 11.09 -12.83 -1.69
CA ARG A 313 11.73 -13.01 -0.37
C ARG A 313 11.83 -14.48 0.04
N LEU A 314 10.83 -15.28 -0.30
CA LEU A 314 10.78 -16.71 -0.03
C LEU A 314 11.33 -17.56 -1.18
N ASN A 315 12.08 -16.96 -2.12
CA ASN A 315 12.61 -17.63 -3.30
C ASN A 315 11.53 -18.39 -4.11
N PHE A 316 10.29 -17.90 -4.11
CA PHE A 316 9.13 -18.49 -4.79
C PHE A 316 8.81 -19.93 -4.34
N ARG A 317 9.18 -20.33 -3.12
CA ARG A 317 8.98 -21.70 -2.59
C ARG A 317 7.64 -21.92 -1.92
N GLN A 318 6.99 -20.84 -1.44
CA GLN A 318 5.74 -20.90 -0.68
C GLN A 318 4.66 -20.11 -1.44
N ILE A 319 4.06 -20.76 -2.43
CA ILE A 319 2.95 -20.19 -3.21
C ILE A 319 1.64 -20.79 -2.67
N GLU A 320 1.17 -20.26 -1.55
CA GLU A 320 -0.08 -20.68 -0.92
C GLU A 320 -1.22 -19.78 -1.40
N GLU A 321 -2.01 -20.28 -2.33
CA GLU A 321 -3.03 -19.49 -3.03
C GLU A 321 -4.01 -18.83 -2.06
N THR A 322 -4.40 -19.51 -0.98
CA THR A 322 -5.36 -18.99 0.01
C THR A 322 -4.86 -17.68 0.65
N HIS A 323 -3.63 -17.66 1.17
CA HIS A 323 -3.07 -16.47 1.81
C HIS A 323 -2.73 -15.37 0.81
N LEU A 324 -2.29 -15.74 -0.39
CA LEU A 324 -2.02 -14.77 -1.46
C LEU A 324 -3.32 -14.13 -1.97
N MET A 325 -4.40 -14.90 -2.13
CA MET A 325 -5.73 -14.40 -2.48
C MET A 325 -6.24 -13.43 -1.42
N GLU A 326 -6.11 -13.77 -0.14
CA GLU A 326 -6.45 -12.90 0.98
C GLU A 326 -5.66 -11.58 0.91
N ASN A 327 -4.35 -11.65 0.64
CA ASN A 327 -3.50 -10.47 0.47
C ASN A 327 -3.96 -9.59 -0.72
N VAL A 328 -4.34 -10.19 -1.84
CA VAL A 328 -4.84 -9.44 -3.01
C VAL A 328 -6.18 -8.76 -2.70
N ILE A 329 -7.10 -9.44 -2.01
CA ILE A 329 -8.38 -8.85 -1.58
C ILE A 329 -8.13 -7.66 -0.64
N TYR A 330 -7.21 -7.81 0.32
CA TYR A 330 -6.81 -6.73 1.21
C TYR A 330 -6.31 -5.49 0.44
N ASN A 331 -5.40 -5.70 -0.51
CA ASN A 331 -4.84 -4.62 -1.32
C ASN A 331 -5.91 -3.98 -2.23
N GLU A 332 -6.81 -4.78 -2.80
CA GLU A 332 -7.92 -4.27 -3.61
C GLU A 332 -8.85 -3.37 -2.79
N LEU A 333 -9.21 -3.77 -1.58
CA LEU A 333 -10.02 -2.94 -0.68
C LEU A 333 -9.32 -1.60 -0.34
N ARG A 334 -8.02 -1.65 -0.06
CA ARG A 334 -7.21 -0.43 0.15
C ARG A 334 -7.13 0.43 -1.11
N ALA A 335 -6.93 -0.20 -2.26
CA ALA A 335 -6.93 0.50 -3.54
C ALA A 335 -8.26 1.22 -3.79
N ARG A 336 -9.39 0.67 -3.33
CA ARG A 336 -10.72 1.32 -3.37
C ARG A 336 -10.88 2.43 -2.32
N GLY A 337 -9.89 2.65 -1.45
CA GLY A 337 -9.88 3.71 -0.45
C GLY A 337 -10.45 3.33 0.90
N PHE A 338 -10.73 2.04 1.14
CA PHE A 338 -11.21 1.57 2.44
C PHE A 338 -10.06 1.48 3.46
N ASN A 339 -10.37 1.82 4.71
CA ASN A 339 -9.61 1.34 5.85
C ASN A 339 -10.00 -0.11 6.10
N VAL A 340 -9.00 -1.01 6.20
CA VAL A 340 -9.23 -2.45 6.28
C VAL A 340 -8.60 -3.00 7.54
N ASP A 341 -9.44 -3.54 8.41
CA ASP A 341 -9.07 -4.16 9.68
C ASP A 341 -9.45 -5.64 9.67
N VAL A 342 -8.87 -6.44 10.58
CA VAL A 342 -9.30 -7.82 10.85
C VAL A 342 -10.41 -7.79 11.90
N GLY A 343 -11.56 -8.39 11.60
CA GLY A 343 -12.68 -8.47 12.54
C GLY A 343 -12.52 -9.57 13.59
N GLU A 344 -12.92 -9.32 14.82
CA GLU A 344 -13.06 -10.33 15.86
C GLU A 344 -14.44 -10.27 16.49
N MET A 345 -15.09 -11.41 16.58
CA MET A 345 -16.40 -11.58 17.21
C MET A 345 -16.38 -12.70 18.25
N ASP A 346 -16.71 -12.36 19.49
CA ASP A 346 -16.86 -13.36 20.54
C ASP A 346 -18.25 -14.02 20.49
N VAL A 347 -18.25 -15.33 20.42
CA VAL A 347 -19.46 -16.16 20.46
C VAL A 347 -19.40 -17.14 21.61
N ASN A 348 -20.54 -17.45 22.20
CA ASN A 348 -20.67 -18.51 23.18
C ASN A 348 -20.95 -19.84 22.47
N VAL A 349 -20.05 -20.81 22.60
CA VAL A 349 -20.23 -22.15 22.05
C VAL A 349 -20.48 -23.14 23.16
N PRO A 350 -21.41 -24.09 22.99
CA PRO A 350 -21.64 -25.12 23.98
C PRO A 350 -20.41 -26.00 24.16
N THR A 351 -20.06 -26.34 25.36
CA THR A 351 -19.00 -27.31 25.68
C THR A 351 -19.62 -28.68 25.97
N VAL A 352 -18.77 -29.71 25.99
CA VAL A 352 -19.17 -31.07 26.40
C VAL A 352 -19.44 -31.15 27.90
N ARG A 353 -19.14 -30.08 28.67
CA ARG A 353 -19.29 -30.05 30.13
C ARG A 353 -20.67 -29.50 30.51
N THR A 354 -21.24 -30.10 31.55
CA THR A 354 -22.45 -29.60 32.20
C THR A 354 -22.12 -29.10 33.61
N ASP A 355 -22.94 -28.18 34.13
CA ASP A 355 -22.87 -27.75 35.51
C ASP A 355 -23.46 -28.79 36.46
N ALA A 356 -23.44 -28.54 37.77
CA ALA A 356 -23.99 -29.43 38.80
C ALA A 356 -25.50 -29.71 38.64
N ASN A 357 -26.22 -28.88 37.86
CA ASN A 357 -27.67 -29.03 37.56
C ASN A 357 -27.93 -29.65 36.18
N GLY A 358 -26.89 -30.19 35.48
CA GLY A 358 -27.02 -30.79 34.17
C GLY A 358 -27.18 -29.78 33.02
N LYS A 359 -26.99 -28.46 33.25
CA LYS A 359 -27.08 -27.44 32.20
C LYS A 359 -25.76 -27.30 31.45
N THR A 360 -25.82 -27.21 30.12
CA THR A 360 -24.65 -27.06 29.27
C THR A 360 -23.85 -25.82 29.63
N ILE A 361 -22.55 -26.01 29.86
CA ILE A 361 -21.60 -24.90 30.07
C ILE A 361 -21.17 -24.37 28.71
N TYR A 362 -21.22 -23.05 28.54
CA TYR A 362 -20.78 -22.37 27.34
C TYR A 362 -19.37 -21.81 27.53
N ALA A 363 -18.53 -22.00 26.53
CA ALA A 363 -17.21 -21.37 26.47
C ALA A 363 -17.24 -20.21 25.47
N ARG A 364 -16.54 -19.13 25.79
CA ARG A 364 -16.33 -18.02 24.88
C ARG A 364 -15.30 -18.43 23.81
N LYS A 365 -15.65 -18.29 22.54
CA LYS A 365 -14.79 -18.54 21.39
C LYS A 365 -14.74 -17.28 20.53
N ALA A 366 -13.53 -16.81 20.21
CA ALA A 366 -13.36 -15.75 19.23
C ALA A 366 -13.47 -16.34 17.81
N LEU A 367 -14.30 -15.73 16.99
CA LEU A 367 -14.37 -15.97 15.54
C LEU A 367 -13.74 -14.78 14.83
N GLU A 368 -12.93 -15.07 13.82
CA GLU A 368 -12.28 -14.08 12.99
C GLU A 368 -13.13 -13.78 11.76
N ILE A 369 -13.13 -12.54 11.33
CA ILE A 369 -13.62 -12.07 10.04
C ILE A 369 -12.41 -11.48 9.32
N ASP A 370 -12.09 -11.96 8.12
CA ASP A 370 -10.87 -11.60 7.45
C ASP A 370 -10.75 -10.09 7.28
N PHE A 371 -11.84 -9.41 6.87
CA PHE A 371 -11.81 -7.97 6.66
C PHE A 371 -13.06 -7.26 7.18
N VAL A 372 -12.81 -6.15 7.88
CA VAL A 372 -13.79 -5.10 8.17
C VAL A 372 -13.35 -3.87 7.37
N ALA A 373 -14.00 -3.64 6.23
CA ALA A 373 -13.67 -2.54 5.34
C ALA A 373 -14.57 -1.35 5.61
N THR A 374 -13.98 -0.18 5.93
CA THR A 374 -14.74 1.05 6.30
C THR A 374 -14.30 2.24 5.45
N LEU A 375 -15.29 2.99 4.92
CA LEU A 375 -15.06 4.24 4.21
C LEU A 375 -16.22 5.21 4.45
N GLY A 376 -15.98 6.24 5.25
CA GLY A 376 -17.03 7.15 5.70
C GLY A 376 -18.12 6.39 6.47
N SER A 377 -19.36 6.43 6.00
CA SER A 377 -20.49 5.69 6.59
C SER A 377 -20.65 4.26 6.09
N ARG A 378 -19.92 3.87 5.04
CA ARG A 378 -19.97 2.52 4.47
C ARG A 378 -19.10 1.57 5.27
N LYS A 379 -19.64 0.40 5.57
CA LYS A 379 -18.93 -0.70 6.24
C LYS A 379 -19.33 -2.03 5.61
N TYR A 380 -18.35 -2.88 5.39
CA TYR A 380 -18.52 -4.22 4.85
C TYR A 380 -17.75 -5.23 5.71
N TYR A 381 -18.35 -6.41 5.91
CA TYR A 381 -17.68 -7.56 6.51
C TYR A 381 -17.41 -8.55 5.41
N ILE A 382 -16.15 -8.91 5.20
CA ILE A 382 -15.74 -9.71 4.05
C ILE A 382 -14.94 -10.91 4.54
N GLN A 383 -15.31 -12.09 4.06
CA GLN A 383 -14.61 -13.35 4.28
C GLN A 383 -14.03 -13.83 2.95
N SER A 384 -12.77 -14.26 2.97
CA SER A 384 -12.07 -14.84 1.83
C SER A 384 -12.06 -16.37 1.94
N ALA A 385 -12.63 -17.07 0.98
CA ALA A 385 -12.66 -18.52 0.93
C ALA A 385 -12.19 -19.00 -0.44
N LEU A 386 -11.11 -19.79 -0.51
CA LEU A 386 -10.59 -20.26 -1.80
C LEU A 386 -11.65 -21.08 -2.57
N SER A 387 -12.38 -21.95 -1.87
CA SER A 387 -13.49 -22.72 -2.43
C SER A 387 -14.53 -23.05 -1.35
N ILE A 388 -15.77 -23.18 -1.78
CA ILE A 388 -16.88 -23.71 -0.98
C ILE A 388 -17.33 -24.99 -1.67
N ALA A 389 -16.89 -26.13 -1.13
CA ALA A 389 -17.10 -27.44 -1.75
C ALA A 389 -18.47 -28.05 -1.42
N ASP A 390 -19.00 -27.74 -0.23
CA ASP A 390 -20.25 -28.32 0.29
C ASP A 390 -20.90 -27.36 1.32
N GLU A 391 -22.10 -27.72 1.79
CA GLU A 391 -22.88 -26.94 2.75
C GLU A 391 -22.16 -26.81 4.12
N GLU A 392 -21.41 -27.82 4.55
CA GLU A 392 -20.67 -27.77 5.82
C GLU A 392 -19.54 -26.74 5.72
N LYS A 393 -18.79 -26.75 4.63
CA LYS A 393 -17.74 -25.77 4.34
C LYS A 393 -18.33 -24.36 4.21
N GLU A 394 -19.46 -24.24 3.53
CA GLU A 394 -20.18 -22.96 3.42
C GLU A 394 -20.57 -22.41 4.80
N TYR A 395 -21.14 -23.26 5.64
CA TYR A 395 -21.49 -22.87 7.01
C TYR A 395 -20.27 -22.46 7.84
N GLN A 396 -19.15 -23.18 7.69
CA GLN A 396 -17.90 -22.83 8.39
C GLN A 396 -17.38 -21.45 7.99
N GLU A 397 -17.35 -21.15 6.70
CA GLU A 397 -16.88 -19.85 6.18
C GLU A 397 -17.84 -18.70 6.56
N LYS A 398 -19.14 -18.93 6.57
CA LYS A 398 -20.15 -17.93 6.92
C LYS A 398 -20.40 -17.77 8.43
N ARG A 399 -19.91 -18.70 9.26
CA ARG A 399 -20.22 -18.76 10.69
C ARG A 399 -19.88 -17.47 11.43
N SER A 400 -18.75 -16.85 11.14
CA SER A 400 -18.35 -15.58 11.73
C SER A 400 -19.30 -14.46 11.34
N LEU A 401 -19.73 -14.40 10.09
CA LEU A 401 -20.65 -13.40 9.56
C LEU A 401 -22.08 -13.57 10.13
N TYR A 402 -22.52 -14.81 10.34
CA TYR A 402 -23.81 -15.09 10.99
C TYR A 402 -23.89 -14.60 12.43
N ALA A 403 -22.74 -14.48 13.11
CA ALA A 403 -22.68 -14.01 14.48
C ALA A 403 -22.77 -12.48 14.63
N ILE A 404 -22.69 -11.76 13.51
CA ILE A 404 -22.77 -10.28 13.50
C ILE A 404 -24.23 -9.85 13.39
N ASP A 405 -24.70 -9.16 14.43
CA ASP A 405 -26.09 -8.70 14.56
C ASP A 405 -26.20 -7.19 14.23
N ASP A 406 -25.69 -6.79 13.05
CA ASP A 406 -25.89 -5.45 12.50
C ASP A 406 -26.32 -5.52 11.03
N SER A 407 -26.78 -4.38 10.49
CA SER A 407 -27.34 -4.26 9.14
C SER A 407 -26.28 -4.03 8.04
N PHE A 408 -25.00 -3.98 8.38
CA PHE A 408 -23.97 -3.78 7.39
C PHE A 408 -23.81 -5.02 6.49
N LYS A 409 -23.44 -4.80 5.26
CA LYS A 409 -23.34 -5.85 4.26
C LYS A 409 -22.25 -6.85 4.60
N LYS A 410 -22.56 -8.13 4.41
CA LYS A 410 -21.72 -9.28 4.68
C LYS A 410 -21.46 -9.99 3.34
N ILE A 411 -20.21 -10.22 3.02
CA ILE A 411 -19.78 -10.73 1.72
C ILE A 411 -18.82 -11.90 1.93
N VAL A 412 -18.99 -12.97 1.16
CA VAL A 412 -18.00 -14.03 0.99
C VAL A 412 -17.46 -13.95 -0.43
N VAL A 413 -16.15 -13.77 -0.56
CA VAL A 413 -15.44 -13.81 -1.85
C VAL A 413 -14.83 -15.18 -2.04
N THR A 414 -15.18 -15.86 -3.13
CA THR A 414 -14.71 -17.23 -3.40
C THR A 414 -14.27 -17.40 -4.85
N LYS A 415 -13.30 -18.27 -5.12
CA LYS A 415 -12.79 -18.54 -6.47
C LYS A 415 -13.51 -19.74 -7.12
N ASN A 416 -14.83 -19.73 -7.16
CA ASN A 416 -15.63 -20.86 -7.67
C ASN A 416 -16.26 -20.62 -9.05
N GLY A 417 -16.10 -19.42 -9.65
CA GLY A 417 -16.78 -19.06 -10.89
C GLY A 417 -18.31 -19.01 -10.77
N MET A 418 -18.84 -18.94 -9.55
CA MET A 418 -20.27 -18.91 -9.28
C MET A 418 -20.84 -17.52 -9.51
N PRO A 419 -22.08 -17.40 -10.02
CA PRO A 419 -22.76 -16.11 -10.06
C PRO A 419 -22.96 -15.55 -8.65
N VAL A 420 -23.17 -14.23 -8.58
CA VAL A 420 -23.47 -13.57 -7.30
C VAL A 420 -24.79 -14.13 -6.75
N THR A 421 -24.74 -14.60 -5.52
CA THR A 421 -25.92 -15.14 -4.81
C THR A 421 -26.07 -14.47 -3.46
N ARG A 422 -27.28 -14.49 -2.92
CA ARG A 422 -27.58 -13.97 -1.59
C ARG A 422 -28.40 -15.00 -0.81
N ASP A 423 -27.95 -15.35 0.36
CA ASP A 423 -28.66 -16.29 1.21
C ASP A 423 -29.80 -15.63 2.02
N GLU A 424 -30.61 -16.46 2.71
CA GLU A 424 -31.75 -16.00 3.52
C GLU A 424 -31.35 -15.06 4.66
N LYS A 425 -30.10 -15.11 5.13
CA LYS A 425 -29.54 -14.22 6.15
C LYS A 425 -28.92 -12.95 5.58
N GLY A 426 -29.03 -12.77 4.26
CA GLY A 426 -28.57 -11.58 3.55
C GLY A 426 -27.06 -11.54 3.28
N ILE A 427 -26.33 -12.66 3.44
CA ILE A 427 -24.92 -12.74 3.08
C ILE A 427 -24.81 -12.91 1.57
N THR A 428 -24.05 -12.01 0.92
CA THR A 428 -23.74 -12.09 -0.50
C THR A 428 -22.52 -12.98 -0.71
N THR A 429 -22.61 -13.98 -1.57
CA THR A 429 -21.46 -14.78 -2.04
C THR A 429 -21.17 -14.40 -3.49
N MET A 430 -19.93 -14.05 -3.81
CA MET A 430 -19.51 -13.66 -5.16
C MET A 430 -18.20 -14.29 -5.56
N ASP A 431 -17.99 -14.43 -6.87
CA ASP A 431 -16.72 -14.89 -7.42
C ASP A 431 -15.62 -13.84 -7.28
N LEU A 432 -14.40 -14.31 -7.08
CA LEU A 432 -13.19 -13.49 -6.94
C LEU A 432 -12.99 -12.55 -8.14
N PHE A 433 -13.19 -13.03 -9.35
CA PHE A 433 -13.00 -12.18 -10.54
C PHE A 433 -14.09 -11.12 -10.65
N THR A 434 -15.33 -11.42 -10.26
CA THR A 434 -16.38 -10.40 -10.11
C THR A 434 -15.98 -9.35 -9.10
N PHE A 435 -15.45 -9.77 -7.94
CA PHE A 435 -14.97 -8.86 -6.92
C PHE A 435 -13.83 -7.97 -7.42
N LEU A 436 -12.81 -8.53 -8.07
CA LEU A 436 -11.59 -7.81 -8.46
C LEU A 436 -11.76 -6.92 -9.70
N LEU A 437 -12.63 -7.32 -10.67
CA LEU A 437 -12.75 -6.64 -11.96
C LEU A 437 -13.85 -5.58 -11.97
N ASP A 438 -14.89 -5.73 -11.14
CA ASP A 438 -15.97 -4.75 -11.02
C ASP A 438 -15.73 -3.83 -9.81
N GLU A 439 -15.53 -2.54 -10.05
CA GLU A 439 -15.35 -1.52 -9.00
C GLU A 439 -16.56 -1.43 -8.06
N ASN A 440 -17.74 -1.72 -8.55
CA ASN A 440 -19.00 -1.63 -7.82
C ASN A 440 -19.42 -2.97 -7.19
N SER A 441 -18.56 -3.98 -7.24
CA SER A 441 -18.88 -5.34 -6.75
C SER A 441 -19.34 -5.38 -5.28
N LEU A 442 -18.93 -4.44 -4.46
CA LEU A 442 -19.40 -4.33 -3.08
C LEU A 442 -20.88 -3.91 -2.96
N GLU A 443 -21.48 -3.39 -4.01
CA GLU A 443 -22.87 -2.94 -4.04
C GLU A 443 -23.84 -4.01 -4.62
N LEU A 444 -23.31 -5.08 -5.23
CA LEU A 444 -24.08 -6.18 -5.84
C LEU A 444 -24.96 -6.95 -4.85
#